data_f13e216f0a8293c92a5e11d7537708c8
#
_entry.id   f13e216f0a8293c92a5e11d7537708c8
#
_cell.length_a   1.000
_cell.length_b   1.000
_cell.length_c   1.000
_cell.angle_alpha   90.00
_cell.angle_beta   90.00
_cell.angle_gamma   90.00
#
_symmetry.space_group_name_H-M   'P 1'
#
loop_
_entity.id
_entity.type
_entity.pdbx_description
1 polymer ?
#
loop_
_entity_poly.entity_id
_entity_poly.type
_entity_poly.pdbx_seq_one_letter_code
_entity_poly.pdbx_strand_id
1 'polypeptide(L)'
;MGKAYDVAVIGAGAIGSSVAYFNAKKGASVVLIDAGDIAQSTSSRSDGNVLVCDKQPGFDALFAKASQDMFEGLSKELDYDFEWKQRGSLFLTETEEEFQMASEFCESMKKCGIPMRMMDQKEVQDDEPYLAKDVYGGLETMSDGSVYPIGLTYGMALGAEKRVRCFLCIIVSEASDGMGMRLSLIHRTGRLRLKILWMPAEYGPR
;
A
#
# COMPACT_ATOMS: atom_id res chain seq x y z
N MET A 1 35.81 7.59 -1.69
CA MET A 1 34.77 8.42 -1.06
C MET A 1 33.47 7.60 -1.03
N GLY A 2 32.87 7.44 0.14
CA GLY A 2 31.56 6.74 0.27
C GLY A 2 30.48 7.57 -0.41
N LYS A 3 29.54 6.87 -1.08
CA LYS A 3 28.36 7.50 -1.69
C LYS A 3 27.44 7.94 -0.56
N ALA A 4 27.06 9.21 -0.49
CA ALA A 4 26.06 9.72 0.44
C ALA A 4 24.68 9.72 -0.25
N TYR A 5 23.64 9.44 0.51
CA TYR A 5 22.24 9.47 0.07
C TYR A 5 21.47 10.48 0.91
N ASP A 6 20.47 11.12 0.30
CA ASP A 6 19.59 12.06 0.99
C ASP A 6 18.59 11.33 1.90
N VAL A 7 18.14 10.14 1.47
CA VAL A 7 17.14 9.33 2.18
C VAL A 7 17.56 7.86 2.21
N ALA A 8 17.49 7.25 3.38
CA ALA A 8 17.58 5.79 3.55
C ALA A 8 16.21 5.26 3.99
N VAL A 9 15.67 4.34 3.21
CA VAL A 9 14.40 3.66 3.50
C VAL A 9 14.70 2.22 3.92
N ILE A 10 14.22 1.83 5.09
CA ILE A 10 14.38 0.47 5.62
C ILE A 10 13.07 -0.28 5.48
N GLY A 11 13.11 -1.39 4.75
CA GLY A 11 11.96 -2.22 4.38
C GLY A 11 11.55 -2.00 2.92
N ALA A 12 11.60 -3.06 2.10
CA ALA A 12 11.19 -3.06 0.69
C ALA A 12 9.79 -3.67 0.49
N GLY A 13 8.91 -3.49 1.47
CA GLY A 13 7.47 -3.74 1.33
C GLY A 13 6.76 -2.61 0.59
N ALA A 14 5.44 -2.68 0.46
CA ALA A 14 4.62 -1.70 -0.26
C ALA A 14 4.85 -0.26 0.22
N ILE A 15 4.93 -0.05 1.53
CA ILE A 15 5.16 1.28 2.12
C ILE A 15 6.56 1.79 1.77
N GLY A 16 7.61 1.00 2.06
CA GLY A 16 8.98 1.45 1.83
C GLY A 16 9.31 1.65 0.34
N SER A 17 8.82 0.75 -0.52
CA SER A 17 8.99 0.91 -1.97
C SER A 17 8.28 2.18 -2.49
N SER A 18 7.09 2.49 -1.98
CA SER A 18 6.37 3.73 -2.30
C SER A 18 7.11 4.95 -1.80
N VAL A 19 7.60 4.95 -0.55
CA VAL A 19 8.41 6.05 0.00
C VAL A 19 9.67 6.27 -0.84
N ALA A 20 10.37 5.20 -1.22
CA ALA A 20 11.55 5.27 -2.08
C ALA A 20 11.20 5.89 -3.45
N TYR A 21 10.12 5.40 -4.07
CA TYR A 21 9.67 5.89 -5.38
C TYR A 21 9.34 7.39 -5.36
N PHE A 22 8.49 7.83 -4.44
CA PHE A 22 8.05 9.22 -4.43
C PHE A 22 9.16 10.20 -4.04
N ASN A 23 10.12 9.78 -3.20
CA ASN A 23 11.30 10.60 -2.93
C ASN A 23 12.23 10.67 -4.14
N ALA A 24 12.49 9.54 -4.82
CA ALA A 24 13.25 9.52 -6.06
C ALA A 24 12.58 10.36 -7.17
N LYS A 25 11.24 10.29 -7.27
CA LYS A 25 10.45 11.13 -8.19
C LYS A 25 10.63 12.63 -7.93
N LYS A 26 10.84 13.02 -6.68
CA LYS A 26 11.16 14.41 -6.29
C LYS A 26 12.65 14.78 -6.45
N GLY A 27 13.47 13.86 -6.95
CA GLY A 27 14.90 14.12 -7.23
C GLY A 27 15.86 13.79 -6.08
N ALA A 28 15.37 13.25 -4.97
CA ALA A 28 16.23 12.81 -3.87
C ALA A 28 17.02 11.55 -4.27
N SER A 29 18.29 11.47 -3.83
CA SER A 29 19.05 10.24 -3.88
C SER A 29 18.61 9.31 -2.76
N VAL A 30 18.12 8.12 -3.10
CA VAL A 30 17.50 7.19 -2.14
C VAL A 30 18.28 5.89 -2.08
N VAL A 31 18.43 5.32 -0.89
CA VAL A 31 18.81 3.91 -0.71
C VAL A 31 17.64 3.16 -0.08
N LEU A 32 17.20 2.11 -0.75
CA LEU A 32 16.17 1.19 -0.24
C LEU A 32 16.87 -0.07 0.28
N ILE A 33 16.62 -0.42 1.53
CA ILE A 33 17.32 -1.45 2.28
C ILE A 33 16.31 -2.47 2.81
N ASP A 34 16.55 -3.75 2.55
CA ASP A 34 15.75 -4.83 3.14
C ASP A 34 16.64 -6.02 3.53
N ALA A 35 16.19 -6.82 4.49
CA ALA A 35 16.87 -8.04 4.90
C ALA A 35 16.59 -9.23 3.96
N GLY A 36 15.59 -9.11 3.10
CA GLY A 36 15.13 -10.11 2.14
C GLY A 36 14.78 -9.49 0.80
N ASP A 37 13.98 -10.21 0.02
CA ASP A 37 13.51 -9.74 -1.28
C ASP A 37 12.41 -8.69 -1.16
N ILE A 38 12.19 -7.94 -2.25
CA ILE A 38 11.07 -7.00 -2.36
C ILE A 38 9.75 -7.75 -2.12
N ALA A 39 8.86 -7.16 -1.33
CA ALA A 39 7.54 -7.69 -1.01
C ALA A 39 7.54 -9.05 -0.26
N GLN A 40 8.65 -9.52 0.26
CA GLN A 40 8.76 -10.88 0.81
C GLN A 40 7.89 -11.15 2.06
N SER A 41 7.50 -10.12 2.81
CA SER A 41 6.79 -10.27 4.08
C SER A 41 5.28 -10.01 3.93
N THR A 42 4.74 -9.08 4.71
CA THR A 42 3.30 -8.75 4.77
C THR A 42 2.72 -8.35 3.43
N SER A 43 3.47 -7.61 2.60
CA SER A 43 2.98 -7.11 1.31
C SER A 43 2.64 -8.23 0.32
N SER A 44 3.35 -9.37 0.35
CA SER A 44 3.04 -10.52 -0.52
C SER A 44 1.84 -11.35 -0.03
N ARG A 45 1.37 -11.09 1.19
CA ARG A 45 0.27 -11.81 1.84
C ARG A 45 -1.01 -10.97 1.93
N SER A 46 -1.00 -9.78 1.35
CA SER A 46 -2.17 -8.93 1.22
C SER A 46 -3.12 -9.48 0.16
N ASP A 47 -4.41 -9.28 0.35
CA ASP A 47 -5.47 -9.59 -0.61
C ASP A 47 -5.48 -8.64 -1.82
N GLY A 48 -4.78 -7.52 -1.72
CA GLY A 48 -4.66 -6.53 -2.79
C GLY A 48 -5.81 -5.54 -2.89
N ASN A 49 -6.72 -5.53 -1.93
CA ASN A 49 -7.81 -4.57 -1.92
C ASN A 49 -7.30 -3.14 -1.65
N VAL A 50 -7.80 -2.19 -2.43
CA VAL A 50 -7.56 -0.75 -2.29
C VAL A 50 -8.90 -0.09 -2.02
N LEU A 51 -9.22 0.07 -0.74
CA LEU A 51 -10.56 0.40 -0.27
C LEU A 51 -10.61 1.79 0.36
N VAL A 52 -11.74 2.46 0.13
CA VAL A 52 -12.18 3.66 0.85
C VAL A 52 -13.43 3.36 1.67
N CYS A 53 -14.18 2.31 1.31
CA CYS A 53 -15.43 1.93 1.97
C CYS A 53 -15.30 1.60 3.46
N ASP A 54 -14.11 1.20 3.92
CA ASP A 54 -13.82 0.80 5.31
C ASP A 54 -13.23 1.94 6.17
N LYS A 55 -13.14 3.15 5.62
CA LYS A 55 -12.54 4.30 6.31
C LYS A 55 -13.58 5.12 7.05
N GLN A 56 -13.15 5.74 8.15
CA GLN A 56 -14.00 6.68 8.86
C GLN A 56 -14.25 7.94 8.02
N PRO A 57 -15.50 8.46 7.96
CA PRO A 57 -15.77 9.73 7.29
C PRO A 57 -14.91 10.86 7.85
N GLY A 58 -14.38 11.72 6.98
CA GLY A 58 -13.48 12.81 7.33
C GLY A 58 -12.06 12.56 6.86
N PHE A 59 -11.06 12.78 7.72
CA PHE A 59 -9.64 12.74 7.33
C PHE A 59 -9.23 11.39 6.73
N ASP A 60 -9.63 10.28 7.34
CA ASP A 60 -9.23 8.95 6.88
C ASP A 60 -9.75 8.64 5.47
N ALA A 61 -11.05 8.93 5.23
CA ALA A 61 -11.67 8.74 3.92
C ALA A 61 -11.04 9.63 2.85
N LEU A 62 -10.79 10.90 3.16
CA LEU A 62 -10.15 11.85 2.24
C LEU A 62 -8.71 11.46 1.94
N PHE A 63 -7.96 11.01 2.93
CA PHE A 63 -6.58 10.56 2.74
C PHE A 63 -6.51 9.27 1.92
N ALA A 64 -7.38 8.30 2.21
CA ALA A 64 -7.48 7.06 1.44
C ALA A 64 -7.89 7.34 -0.01
N LYS A 65 -8.87 8.22 -0.24
CA LYS A 65 -9.31 8.62 -1.58
C LYS A 65 -8.19 9.30 -2.36
N ALA A 66 -7.48 10.24 -1.74
CA ALA A 66 -6.33 10.89 -2.37
C ALA A 66 -5.22 9.89 -2.76
N SER A 67 -5.00 8.87 -1.92
CA SER A 67 -4.07 7.78 -2.22
C SER A 67 -4.59 6.91 -3.38
N GLN A 68 -5.87 6.57 -3.37
CA GLN A 68 -6.52 5.74 -4.39
C GLN A 68 -6.49 6.41 -5.77
N ASP A 69 -6.73 7.72 -5.84
CA ASP A 69 -6.70 8.49 -7.09
C ASP A 69 -5.33 8.46 -7.78
N MET A 70 -4.27 8.19 -7.02
CA MET A 70 -2.93 8.06 -7.58
C MET A 70 -2.73 6.77 -8.38
N PHE A 71 -3.59 5.76 -8.23
CA PHE A 71 -3.48 4.50 -8.98
C PHE A 71 -3.82 4.67 -10.45
N GLU A 72 -4.67 5.67 -10.79
CA GLU A 72 -4.95 5.99 -12.18
C GLU A 72 -3.68 6.46 -12.89
N GLY A 73 -3.32 5.77 -13.96
CA GLY A 73 -2.11 6.05 -14.74
C GLY A 73 -0.78 5.60 -14.11
N LEU A 74 -0.79 5.11 -12.86
CA LEU A 74 0.42 4.72 -12.15
C LEU A 74 1.15 3.55 -12.83
N SER A 75 0.45 2.55 -13.37
CA SER A 75 1.05 1.45 -14.14
C SER A 75 1.87 1.97 -15.32
N LYS A 76 1.31 2.95 -16.05
CA LYS A 76 2.01 3.60 -17.17
C LYS A 76 3.21 4.42 -16.69
N GLU A 77 3.07 5.13 -15.58
CA GLU A 77 4.15 5.93 -15.01
C GLU A 77 5.32 5.07 -14.51
N LEU A 78 5.03 3.91 -13.91
CA LEU A 78 6.02 2.96 -13.44
C LEU A 78 6.63 2.12 -14.59
N ASP A 79 5.97 2.08 -15.74
CA ASP A 79 6.26 1.13 -16.82
C ASP A 79 6.24 -0.31 -16.27
N TYR A 80 5.20 -0.60 -15.47
CA TYR A 80 4.99 -1.87 -14.80
C TYR A 80 3.51 -2.12 -14.52
N ASP A 81 2.97 -3.21 -15.06
CA ASP A 81 1.57 -3.56 -14.82
C ASP A 81 1.44 -4.31 -13.48
N PHE A 82 0.72 -3.72 -12.56
CA PHE A 82 0.37 -4.29 -11.26
C PHE A 82 -1.13 -4.62 -11.16
N GLU A 83 -1.79 -4.73 -12.31
CA GLU A 83 -3.17 -5.20 -12.45
C GLU A 83 -4.20 -4.34 -11.69
N TRP A 84 -4.06 -3.01 -11.68
CA TRP A 84 -5.06 -2.13 -11.09
C TRP A 84 -6.41 -2.30 -11.78
N LYS A 85 -7.43 -2.66 -11.00
CA LYS A 85 -8.81 -2.84 -11.47
C LYS A 85 -9.76 -2.12 -10.53
N GLN A 86 -10.32 -1.02 -10.98
CA GLN A 86 -11.35 -0.27 -10.26
C GLN A 86 -12.72 -0.87 -10.61
N ARG A 87 -13.19 -1.78 -9.79
CA ARG A 87 -14.46 -2.50 -9.99
C ARG A 87 -15.53 -2.16 -8.97
N GLY A 88 -15.20 -1.28 -8.03
CA GLY A 88 -16.03 -1.02 -6.87
C GLY A 88 -15.90 -2.08 -5.79
N SER A 89 -16.68 -1.88 -4.73
CA SER A 89 -16.91 -2.84 -3.66
C SER A 89 -18.38 -2.81 -3.26
N LEU A 90 -18.89 -3.94 -2.81
CA LEU A 90 -20.26 -4.10 -2.33
C LEU A 90 -20.22 -4.62 -0.88
N PHE A 91 -20.73 -3.83 0.05
CA PHE A 91 -20.96 -4.24 1.43
C PHE A 91 -22.42 -4.68 1.57
N LEU A 92 -22.64 -5.93 1.97
CA LEU A 92 -23.98 -6.50 2.11
C LEU A 92 -24.55 -6.24 3.49
N THR A 93 -25.86 -6.01 3.55
CA THR A 93 -26.62 -5.90 4.79
C THR A 93 -27.64 -7.01 4.87
N GLU A 94 -27.77 -7.64 6.04
CA GLU A 94 -28.69 -8.77 6.27
C GLU A 94 -29.97 -8.33 6.97
N THR A 95 -29.94 -7.17 7.64
CA THR A 95 -31.08 -6.65 8.40
C THR A 95 -31.40 -5.20 8.02
N GLU A 96 -32.64 -4.79 8.36
CA GLU A 96 -33.07 -3.39 8.21
C GLU A 96 -32.23 -2.43 9.04
N GLU A 97 -31.82 -2.83 10.25
CA GLU A 97 -30.97 -2.03 11.13
C GLU A 97 -29.58 -1.78 10.49
N GLU A 98 -28.96 -2.84 9.97
CA GLU A 98 -27.69 -2.70 9.24
C GLU A 98 -27.80 -1.82 8.00
N PHE A 99 -28.90 -1.97 7.26
CA PHE A 99 -29.17 -1.14 6.08
C PHE A 99 -29.30 0.34 6.45
N GLN A 100 -30.00 0.64 7.55
CA GLN A 100 -30.13 2.00 8.03
C GLN A 100 -28.77 2.59 8.46
N MET A 101 -27.94 1.82 9.19
CA MET A 101 -26.59 2.22 9.58
C MET A 101 -25.69 2.47 8.34
N ALA A 102 -25.76 1.58 7.36
CA ALA A 102 -25.05 1.74 6.10
C ALA A 102 -25.50 2.98 5.32
N SER A 103 -26.82 3.30 5.37
CA SER A 103 -27.36 4.52 4.75
C SER A 103 -26.83 5.79 5.39
N GLU A 104 -26.76 5.86 6.72
CA GLU A 104 -26.18 7.00 7.45
C GLU A 104 -24.69 7.16 7.16
N PHE A 105 -23.98 6.06 7.10
CA PHE A 105 -22.57 6.04 6.70
C PHE A 105 -22.39 6.53 5.26
N CYS A 106 -23.21 6.04 4.32
CA CYS A 106 -23.21 6.45 2.91
C CYS A 106 -23.36 7.97 2.78
N GLU A 107 -24.33 8.55 3.47
CA GLU A 107 -24.55 10.01 3.45
C GLU A 107 -23.37 10.80 4.04
N SER A 108 -22.71 10.24 5.07
CA SER A 108 -21.52 10.84 5.65
C SER A 108 -20.32 10.80 4.70
N MET A 109 -20.14 9.70 3.99
CA MET A 109 -19.08 9.52 3.01
C MET A 109 -19.30 10.36 1.75
N LYS A 110 -20.55 10.50 1.30
CA LYS A 110 -20.91 11.41 0.18
C LYS A 110 -20.53 12.86 0.49
N LYS A 111 -20.69 13.32 1.75
CA LYS A 111 -20.23 14.66 2.17
C LYS A 111 -18.71 14.82 2.09
N CYS A 112 -17.96 13.72 2.15
CA CYS A 112 -16.53 13.69 1.90
C CYS A 112 -16.17 13.57 0.41
N GLY A 113 -17.15 13.54 -0.49
CA GLY A 113 -16.93 13.38 -1.94
C GLY A 113 -16.65 11.95 -2.38
N ILE A 114 -16.93 10.96 -1.53
CA ILE A 114 -16.75 9.54 -1.87
C ILE A 114 -17.99 9.04 -2.61
N PRO A 115 -17.86 8.49 -3.83
CA PRO A 115 -18.99 8.02 -4.62
C PRO A 115 -19.50 6.68 -4.08
N MET A 116 -20.60 6.75 -3.33
CA MET A 116 -21.30 5.58 -2.76
C MET A 116 -22.79 5.63 -3.08
N ARG A 117 -23.44 4.48 -3.16
CA ARG A 117 -24.90 4.38 -3.23
C ARG A 117 -25.43 3.19 -2.45
N MET A 118 -26.63 3.37 -1.90
CA MET A 118 -27.40 2.24 -1.37
C MET A 118 -28.03 1.48 -2.51
N MET A 119 -28.11 0.16 -2.38
CA MET A 119 -28.76 -0.78 -3.27
C MET A 119 -29.83 -1.52 -2.50
N ASP A 120 -31.03 -1.63 -3.06
CA ASP A 120 -32.07 -2.48 -2.50
C ASP A 120 -31.77 -3.97 -2.79
N GLN A 121 -32.57 -4.86 -2.17
CA GLN A 121 -32.41 -6.31 -2.34
C GLN A 121 -32.43 -6.72 -3.81
N LYS A 122 -33.32 -6.13 -4.61
CA LYS A 122 -33.46 -6.48 -6.01
C LYS A 122 -32.25 -6.03 -6.82
N GLU A 123 -31.77 -4.81 -6.60
CA GLU A 123 -30.56 -4.29 -7.26
C GLU A 123 -29.35 -5.15 -6.95
N VAL A 124 -29.18 -5.57 -5.67
CA VAL A 124 -28.10 -6.48 -5.26
C VAL A 124 -28.21 -7.83 -5.96
N GLN A 125 -29.40 -8.40 -6.06
CA GLN A 125 -29.62 -9.70 -6.70
C GLN A 125 -29.46 -9.65 -8.23
N ASP A 126 -29.79 -8.51 -8.86
CA ASP A 126 -29.64 -8.30 -10.29
C ASP A 126 -28.16 -8.16 -10.65
N ASP A 127 -27.38 -7.50 -9.81
CA ASP A 127 -25.92 -7.27 -9.99
C ASP A 127 -25.10 -8.52 -9.64
N GLU A 128 -25.43 -9.17 -8.52
CA GLU A 128 -24.75 -10.35 -8.00
C GLU A 128 -25.70 -11.54 -7.82
N PRO A 129 -26.09 -12.22 -8.91
CA PRO A 129 -27.15 -13.25 -8.89
C PRO A 129 -26.79 -14.52 -8.12
N TYR A 130 -25.53 -14.67 -7.72
CA TYR A 130 -25.04 -15.83 -6.95
C TYR A 130 -25.10 -15.62 -5.44
N LEU A 131 -25.45 -14.43 -4.98
CA LEU A 131 -25.62 -14.15 -3.56
C LEU A 131 -26.87 -14.85 -2.98
N ALA A 132 -26.84 -15.07 -1.67
CA ALA A 132 -27.98 -15.56 -0.92
C ALA A 132 -29.20 -14.63 -1.10
N LYS A 133 -30.40 -15.21 -1.16
CA LYS A 133 -31.63 -14.46 -1.46
C LYS A 133 -32.20 -13.69 -0.27
N ASP A 134 -31.65 -13.90 0.90
CA ASP A 134 -32.04 -13.29 2.17
C ASP A 134 -31.20 -12.03 2.53
N VAL A 135 -30.33 -11.60 1.63
CA VAL A 135 -29.66 -10.29 1.76
C VAL A 135 -30.69 -9.18 1.74
N TYR A 136 -30.64 -8.26 2.70
CA TYR A 136 -31.60 -7.16 2.82
C TYR A 136 -31.34 -6.05 1.80
N GLY A 137 -30.06 -5.75 1.55
CA GLY A 137 -29.59 -4.74 0.60
C GLY A 137 -28.08 -4.61 0.61
N GLY A 138 -27.56 -3.51 0.11
CA GLY A 138 -26.12 -3.30 0.09
C GLY A 138 -25.71 -1.83 -0.04
N LEU A 139 -24.43 -1.58 0.21
CA LEU A 139 -23.75 -0.31 0.00
C LEU A 139 -22.65 -0.52 -1.03
N GLU A 140 -22.79 0.09 -2.17
CA GLU A 140 -21.79 0.09 -3.23
C GLU A 140 -20.85 1.29 -3.10
N THR A 141 -19.54 1.04 -3.22
CA THR A 141 -18.50 2.07 -3.31
C THR A 141 -17.80 1.97 -4.66
N MET A 142 -18.14 2.85 -5.58
CA MET A 142 -17.74 2.77 -6.98
C MET A 142 -16.24 3.01 -7.22
N SER A 143 -15.55 3.66 -6.31
CA SER A 143 -14.13 3.99 -6.46
C SER A 143 -13.18 2.87 -6.06
N ASP A 144 -13.64 1.92 -5.27
CA ASP A 144 -12.81 0.85 -4.74
C ASP A 144 -12.29 -0.09 -5.84
N GLY A 145 -11.20 -0.75 -5.57
CA GLY A 145 -10.58 -1.62 -6.55
C GLY A 145 -9.55 -2.57 -5.95
N SER A 146 -8.84 -3.24 -6.82
CA SER A 146 -7.80 -4.19 -6.42
C SER A 146 -6.55 -4.08 -7.27
N VAL A 147 -5.44 -4.53 -6.70
CA VAL A 147 -4.13 -4.61 -7.34
C VAL A 147 -3.51 -5.99 -7.12
N TYR A 148 -2.51 -6.33 -7.91
CA TYR A 148 -1.58 -7.38 -7.56
C TYR A 148 -0.52 -6.82 -6.60
N PRO A 149 -0.55 -7.15 -5.29
CA PRO A 149 0.25 -6.44 -4.27
C PRO A 149 1.76 -6.57 -4.48
N ILE A 150 2.21 -7.76 -4.89
CA ILE A 150 3.61 -8.00 -5.19
C ILE A 150 4.01 -7.15 -6.40
N GLY A 151 3.19 -7.13 -7.46
CA GLY A 151 3.43 -6.34 -8.67
C GLY A 151 3.52 -4.84 -8.38
N LEU A 152 2.61 -4.30 -7.57
CA LEU A 152 2.66 -2.90 -7.14
C LEU A 152 3.96 -2.58 -6.40
N THR A 153 4.34 -3.44 -5.44
CA THR A 153 5.55 -3.25 -4.63
C THR A 153 6.81 -3.29 -5.49
N TYR A 154 6.91 -4.25 -6.41
CA TYR A 154 8.00 -4.34 -7.39
C TYR A 154 8.02 -3.14 -8.33
N GLY A 155 6.88 -2.76 -8.88
CA GLY A 155 6.76 -1.60 -9.76
C GLY A 155 7.27 -0.31 -9.11
N MET A 156 6.93 -0.09 -7.83
CA MET A 156 7.41 1.05 -7.05
C MET A 156 8.93 0.98 -6.81
N ALA A 157 9.46 -0.17 -6.41
CA ALA A 157 10.89 -0.34 -6.16
C ALA A 157 11.73 -0.15 -7.44
N LEU A 158 11.32 -0.78 -8.54
CA LEU A 158 11.97 -0.65 -9.84
C LEU A 158 11.81 0.77 -10.43
N GLY A 159 10.65 1.38 -10.25
CA GLY A 159 10.40 2.77 -10.63
C GLY A 159 11.30 3.75 -9.88
N ALA A 160 11.60 3.49 -8.61
CA ALA A 160 12.58 4.26 -7.84
C ALA A 160 14.00 4.07 -8.40
N GLU A 161 14.39 2.84 -8.72
CA GLU A 161 15.71 2.52 -9.29
C GLU A 161 15.94 3.23 -10.64
N LYS A 162 14.93 3.23 -11.52
CA LYS A 162 15.00 3.89 -12.84
C LYS A 162 15.17 5.42 -12.73
N ARG A 163 14.69 6.06 -11.67
CA ARG A 163 14.54 7.52 -11.64
C ARG A 163 15.77 8.31 -11.22
N VAL A 164 16.63 7.92 -10.40
CA VAL A 164 17.93 8.56 -10.09
C VAL A 164 18.52 7.98 -8.79
N ARG A 165 19.64 7.29 -8.88
CA ARG A 165 20.48 6.90 -7.72
C ARG A 165 19.74 6.17 -6.59
N CYS A 166 18.65 5.46 -6.89
CA CYS A 166 18.10 4.50 -5.94
C CYS A 166 18.88 3.20 -6.06
N PHE A 167 19.30 2.65 -4.93
CA PHE A 167 19.95 1.35 -4.86
C PHE A 167 19.13 0.45 -3.96
N LEU A 168 18.71 -0.69 -4.47
CA LEU A 168 18.19 -1.77 -3.65
C LEU A 168 19.36 -2.53 -3.05
N CYS A 169 19.40 -2.61 -1.74
CA CYS A 169 20.39 -3.37 -1.00
C CYS A 169 19.74 -4.49 -0.23
N ILE A 170 20.15 -5.71 -0.46
CA ILE A 170 19.85 -6.84 0.40
C ILE A 170 20.87 -6.88 1.50
N ILE A 171 20.43 -6.85 2.76
CA ILE A 171 21.30 -6.95 3.92
C ILE A 171 21.41 -8.40 4.32
N VAL A 172 22.61 -8.93 4.33
CA VAL A 172 22.92 -10.12 5.15
C VAL A 172 23.39 -9.60 6.51
N SER A 173 22.56 -9.77 7.55
CA SER A 173 22.94 -9.40 8.90
C SER A 173 24.02 -10.33 9.41
N GLU A 174 25.24 -9.81 9.60
CA GLU A 174 26.19 -10.44 10.52
C GLU A 174 25.91 -9.88 11.91
N ALA A 175 25.56 -10.75 12.85
CA ALA A 175 25.43 -10.39 14.26
C ALA A 175 26.76 -9.84 14.75
N SER A 176 26.76 -8.68 15.39
CA SER A 176 27.95 -8.11 16.03
C SER A 176 27.73 -7.92 17.53
N ASP A 177 28.78 -8.18 18.25
CA ASP A 177 28.90 -8.10 19.69
C ASP A 177 28.48 -6.74 20.25
N GLY A 178 27.42 -6.71 20.99
CA GLY A 178 27.10 -5.80 22.12
C GLY A 178 27.06 -4.28 21.92
N MET A 179 27.57 -3.66 20.86
CA MET A 179 27.70 -2.20 20.77
C MET A 179 27.58 -1.59 19.36
N GLY A 180 26.86 -2.21 18.46
CA GLY A 180 26.56 -1.61 17.15
C GLY A 180 26.31 -2.66 16.06
N MET A 181 25.28 -2.46 15.27
CA MET A 181 24.99 -3.32 14.12
C MET A 181 25.87 -2.90 12.96
N ARG A 182 26.76 -3.78 12.48
CA ARG A 182 27.46 -3.62 11.21
C ARG A 182 26.60 -4.22 10.12
N LEU A 183 26.05 -3.40 9.25
CA LEU A 183 25.35 -3.84 8.06
C LEU A 183 26.36 -3.94 6.91
N SER A 184 26.56 -5.14 6.42
CA SER A 184 27.28 -5.35 5.14
C SER A 184 26.23 -5.38 4.04
N LEU A 185 26.20 -4.35 3.20
CA LEU A 185 25.28 -4.25 2.09
C LEU A 185 25.92 -4.93 0.87
N ILE A 186 25.23 -5.92 0.33
CA ILE A 186 25.63 -6.55 -0.93
C ILE A 186 24.72 -6.01 -2.01
N HIS A 187 25.29 -5.26 -2.94
CA HIS A 187 24.62 -4.78 -4.14
C HIS A 187 25.08 -5.56 -5.35
N ARG A 188 24.26 -5.63 -6.40
CA ARG A 188 24.63 -6.26 -7.70
C ARG A 188 25.96 -5.76 -8.29
N THR A 189 26.41 -4.57 -7.89
CA THR A 189 27.65 -3.94 -8.40
C THR A 189 28.77 -3.84 -7.37
N GLY A 190 28.62 -4.39 -6.15
CA GLY A 190 29.69 -4.35 -5.17
C GLY A 190 29.26 -4.29 -3.72
N ARG A 191 30.24 -4.35 -2.82
CA ARG A 191 30.05 -4.33 -1.36
C ARG A 191 30.06 -2.89 -0.85
N LEU A 192 28.94 -2.45 -0.24
CA LEU A 192 28.86 -1.19 0.49
C LEU A 192 29.00 -1.47 2.00
N ARG A 193 29.84 -0.72 2.68
CA ARG A 193 29.89 -0.77 4.16
C ARG A 193 29.20 0.47 4.72
N LEU A 194 28.12 0.28 5.43
CA LEU A 194 27.48 1.33 6.22
C LEU A 194 27.73 1.09 7.70
N LYS A 195 28.17 2.14 8.38
CA LYS A 195 28.19 2.14 9.84
C LYS A 195 26.92 2.83 10.30
N ILE A 196 25.95 2.06 10.77
CA ILE A 196 24.74 2.62 11.38
C ILE A 196 25.03 2.75 12.87
N LEU A 197 25.02 3.98 13.39
CA LEU A 197 24.89 4.20 14.83
C LEU A 197 23.43 3.91 15.19
N TRP A 198 23.19 2.79 15.84
CA TRP A 198 21.89 2.42 16.35
C TRP A 198 21.60 3.23 17.62
N MET A 199 20.49 3.96 17.65
CA MET A 199 19.89 4.38 18.90
C MET A 199 18.91 3.28 19.32
N PRO A 200 19.04 2.73 20.54
CA PRO A 200 18.08 1.74 21.01
C PRO A 200 16.71 2.40 21.10
N ALA A 201 15.75 1.91 20.31
CA ALA A 201 14.36 2.14 20.60
C ALA A 201 14.06 1.32 21.86
N GLU A 202 13.52 1.93 22.91
CA GLU A 202 13.08 1.31 24.14
C GLU A 202 11.81 0.46 23.95
N TYR A 203 11.84 -0.43 22.97
CA TYR A 203 10.80 -1.44 22.76
C TYR A 203 11.43 -2.82 22.83
N GLY A 204 11.62 -3.28 24.07
CA GLY A 204 11.82 -4.69 24.37
C GLY A 204 10.49 -5.45 24.19
N PRO A 205 10.54 -6.78 23.89
CA PRO A 205 9.36 -7.61 23.85
C PRO A 205 8.69 -7.64 25.22
N ARG A 206 7.37 -7.38 25.26
CA ARG A 206 6.50 -7.76 26.35
C ARG A 206 6.05 -9.20 26.17
#